data_329c6f105e6b22a054db672584e936b4
#
_entry.id   329c6f105e6b22a054db672584e936b4
#
_cell.length_a   1.000
_cell.length_b   1.000
_cell.length_c   1.000
_cell.angle_alpha   90.00
_cell.angle_beta   90.00
_cell.angle_gamma   90.00
#
_symmetry.space_group_name_H-M   'P 1'
#
loop_
_entity.id
_entity.type
_entity.pdbx_description
1 polymer ?
#
loop_
_entity_poly.entity_id
_entity_poly.type
_entity_poly.pdbx_seq_one_letter_code
_entity_poly.pdbx_strand_id
1 'polypeptide(L)'
;MTVGAGICVAERKLNVLGQSILTDVNENIIVTQPTGEAFINGAFLGVHSDKIGSRRVFPVGKLQGLRFMCVFRFKLWWMTQRMGTSGQDIPFETQFLIVEGNDGSNFDQDNHENSALYVVFLPILEGDFRAVLQGNSNDELEICLESGDPAVQDFEGSHLVFVAAGPDPFDVITNAVKTVERHLQTFCHRDRKKMPDMLNWFGWCTWDAFYTTVTAEGVKQGLESLEKGGIPPKFVLIDDGWQSVGMDPNSIESIADNHANFANRLTHIKENHKFQKDGKEGHRVNDPAMGLRHVVTNIKDQHNLKYVYVWHALAGYWGGVKPGVPEMDHYESKLSFPVSSPGVESQEPDDALDSLTKNGLGLVNPEKVYNFYNELHSYLASAGIDGVKVDVQNILETLGAGH
;
A
#
# COMPACT_ATOMS: atom_id res chain seq x y z
N MET A 1 7.01 36.68 -26.59
CA MET A 1 7.85 35.96 -25.65
C MET A 1 7.08 34.70 -25.24
N THR A 2 7.46 33.57 -25.76
CA THR A 2 6.95 32.27 -25.34
C THR A 2 7.35 32.08 -23.88
N VAL A 3 6.39 32.03 -22.98
CA VAL A 3 6.63 31.65 -21.58
C VAL A 3 7.17 30.22 -21.65
N GLY A 4 8.46 30.06 -21.38
CA GLY A 4 9.11 28.75 -21.37
C GLY A 4 8.41 27.86 -20.33
N ALA A 5 8.24 26.59 -20.67
CA ALA A 5 7.69 25.61 -19.75
C ALA A 5 8.44 25.73 -18.40
N GLY A 6 7.70 25.81 -17.29
CA GLY A 6 8.28 25.99 -15.94
C GLY A 6 9.20 24.84 -15.53
N ILE A 7 9.11 23.67 -16.20
CA ILE A 7 9.95 22.49 -16.03
C ILE A 7 10.46 22.03 -17.40
N CYS A 8 11.78 21.97 -17.57
CA CYS A 8 12.40 21.52 -18.81
C CYS A 8 13.82 20.94 -18.60
N VAL A 9 14.28 20.13 -19.53
CA VAL A 9 15.67 19.72 -19.62
C VAL A 9 16.38 20.58 -20.67
N ALA A 10 17.41 21.29 -20.23
CA ALA A 10 18.28 22.10 -21.07
C ALA A 10 19.73 21.99 -20.58
N GLU A 11 20.69 21.93 -21.50
CA GLU A 11 22.13 21.82 -21.18
C GLU A 11 22.45 20.70 -20.18
N ARG A 12 21.77 19.55 -20.34
CA ARG A 12 21.86 18.38 -19.44
C ARG A 12 21.50 18.72 -17.98
N LYS A 13 20.57 19.64 -17.77
CA LYS A 13 20.04 20.00 -16.46
C LYS A 13 18.52 19.93 -16.46
N LEU A 14 17.94 19.36 -15.42
CA LEU A 14 16.51 19.52 -15.15
C LEU A 14 16.32 20.86 -14.45
N ASN A 15 15.79 21.83 -15.20
CA ASN A 15 15.49 23.16 -14.69
C ASN A 15 14.01 23.23 -14.28
N VAL A 16 13.75 23.71 -13.09
CA VAL A 16 12.42 23.88 -12.51
C VAL A 16 12.30 25.34 -12.03
N LEU A 17 11.40 26.10 -12.67
CA LEU A 17 11.19 27.52 -12.40
C LEU A 17 12.51 28.35 -12.38
N GLY A 18 13.43 28.02 -13.29
CA GLY A 18 14.71 28.68 -13.42
C GLY A 18 15.83 28.16 -12.51
N GLN A 19 15.55 27.22 -11.63
CA GLN A 19 16.57 26.58 -10.78
C GLN A 19 16.95 25.19 -11.32
N SER A 20 18.24 24.87 -11.30
CA SER A 20 18.74 23.54 -11.67
C SER A 20 18.59 22.59 -10.50
N ILE A 21 17.71 21.58 -10.63
CA ILE A 21 17.43 20.57 -9.61
C ILE A 21 18.27 19.31 -9.82
N LEU A 22 18.42 18.86 -11.06
CA LEU A 22 19.33 17.77 -11.41
C LEU A 22 20.35 18.25 -12.44
N THR A 23 21.56 17.75 -12.32
CA THR A 23 22.66 17.98 -13.30
C THR A 23 23.01 16.68 -13.99
N ASP A 24 23.80 16.74 -15.05
CA ASP A 24 24.21 15.55 -15.85
C ASP A 24 23.01 14.72 -16.31
N VAL A 25 21.87 15.37 -16.59
CA VAL A 25 20.64 14.66 -17.03
C VAL A 25 20.92 13.87 -18.30
N ASN A 26 20.44 12.65 -18.32
CA ASN A 26 20.66 11.73 -19.43
C ASN A 26 19.86 12.13 -20.66
N GLU A 27 20.43 11.93 -21.85
CA GLU A 27 19.83 12.36 -23.13
C GLU A 27 18.53 11.61 -23.48
N ASN A 28 18.31 10.44 -22.90
CA ASN A 28 17.11 9.66 -23.09
C ASN A 28 15.93 10.09 -22.21
N ILE A 29 16.10 11.08 -21.34
CA ILE A 29 15.02 11.61 -20.50
C ILE A 29 14.11 12.53 -21.32
N ILE A 30 12.82 12.24 -21.25
CA ILE A 30 11.77 12.99 -21.94
C ILE A 30 11.01 13.83 -20.91
N VAL A 31 10.66 15.06 -21.29
CA VAL A 31 9.77 15.92 -20.49
C VAL A 31 8.51 16.19 -21.29
N THR A 32 7.37 15.79 -20.75
CA THR A 32 6.06 15.95 -21.38
C THR A 32 5.16 16.81 -20.49
N GLN A 33 4.48 17.78 -21.10
CA GLN A 33 3.55 18.64 -20.38
C GLN A 33 2.20 17.93 -20.18
N PRO A 34 1.54 18.14 -19.02
CA PRO A 34 0.18 17.66 -18.82
C PRO A 34 -0.79 18.23 -19.87
N THR A 35 -1.79 17.45 -20.27
CA THR A 35 -2.84 17.92 -21.21
C THR A 35 -3.94 18.67 -20.46
N GLY A 36 -4.49 19.73 -21.08
CA GLY A 36 -5.61 20.54 -20.54
C GLY A 36 -5.17 21.79 -19.79
N GLU A 37 -6.11 22.43 -19.05
CA GLU A 37 -5.83 23.53 -18.12
C GLU A 37 -5.08 23.00 -16.89
N ALA A 38 -3.87 22.61 -17.13
CA ALA A 38 -3.05 21.94 -16.14
C ALA A 38 -2.30 22.93 -15.28
N PHE A 39 -1.93 22.46 -14.12
CA PHE A 39 -0.98 23.05 -13.20
C PHE A 39 0.25 23.57 -13.97
N ILE A 40 0.44 24.89 -14.00
CA ILE A 40 1.41 25.59 -14.86
C ILE A 40 2.86 25.14 -14.57
N ASN A 41 3.11 24.63 -13.35
CA ASN A 41 4.44 24.23 -12.87
C ASN A 41 4.56 22.71 -12.67
N GLY A 42 4.04 21.93 -13.56
CA GLY A 42 4.13 20.47 -13.54
C GLY A 42 4.50 19.88 -14.90
N ALA A 43 5.22 18.76 -14.90
CA ALA A 43 5.58 18.00 -16.10
C ALA A 43 5.77 16.51 -15.77
N PHE A 44 5.59 15.64 -16.75
CA PHE A 44 5.97 14.24 -16.62
C PHE A 44 7.41 14.04 -17.11
N LEU A 45 8.16 13.25 -16.35
CA LEU A 45 9.41 12.67 -16.81
C LEU A 45 9.13 11.28 -17.34
N GLY A 46 9.67 11.02 -18.51
CA GLY A 46 9.68 9.71 -19.16
C GLY A 46 11.08 9.36 -19.62
N VAL A 47 11.21 8.18 -20.20
CA VAL A 47 12.46 7.64 -20.72
C VAL A 47 12.24 7.07 -22.12
N HIS A 48 13.06 7.48 -23.07
CA HIS A 48 13.11 6.81 -24.36
C HIS A 48 14.08 5.62 -24.30
N SER A 49 13.61 4.42 -24.60
CA SER A 49 14.42 3.21 -24.58
C SER A 49 13.89 2.16 -25.55
N ASP A 50 14.78 1.62 -26.39
CA ASP A 50 14.49 0.48 -27.26
C ASP A 50 14.68 -0.88 -26.55
N LYS A 51 15.06 -0.85 -25.25
CA LYS A 51 15.30 -2.06 -24.47
C LYS A 51 14.02 -2.49 -23.79
N ILE A 52 13.61 -3.71 -23.99
CA ILE A 52 12.49 -4.37 -23.30
C ILE A 52 12.98 -5.09 -22.04
N GLY A 53 12.07 -5.40 -21.12
CA GLY A 53 12.31 -6.20 -19.92
C GLY A 53 11.32 -5.88 -18.82
N SER A 54 10.99 -6.88 -18.02
CA SER A 54 10.05 -6.76 -16.88
C SER A 54 10.56 -5.87 -15.74
N ARG A 55 11.88 -5.62 -15.68
CA ARG A 55 12.51 -4.67 -14.77
C ARG A 55 13.60 -3.88 -15.48
N ARG A 56 13.58 -2.56 -15.32
CA ARG A 56 14.57 -1.63 -15.90
C ARG A 56 14.88 -0.50 -14.94
N VAL A 57 16.15 -0.06 -14.94
CA VAL A 57 16.62 1.09 -14.16
C VAL A 57 17.23 2.09 -15.11
N PHE A 58 16.83 3.35 -14.99
CA PHE A 58 17.25 4.45 -15.83
C PHE A 58 17.82 5.59 -14.99
N PRO A 59 19.12 5.95 -15.13
CA PRO A 59 19.65 7.14 -14.52
C PRO A 59 18.97 8.40 -15.12
N VAL A 60 18.46 9.26 -14.25
CA VAL A 60 17.85 10.53 -14.66
C VAL A 60 18.89 11.63 -14.69
N GLY A 61 19.62 11.82 -13.60
CA GLY A 61 20.63 12.84 -13.43
C GLY A 61 21.07 12.96 -11.97
N LYS A 62 22.11 13.75 -11.71
CA LYS A 62 22.70 13.91 -10.37
C LYS A 62 21.89 14.87 -9.52
N LEU A 63 21.59 14.45 -8.30
CA LEU A 63 21.04 15.28 -7.22
C LEU A 63 22.14 15.52 -6.20
N GLN A 64 22.61 16.76 -6.07
CA GLN A 64 23.70 17.10 -5.19
C GLN A 64 23.47 18.44 -4.47
N GLY A 65 23.68 18.45 -3.16
CA GLY A 65 23.67 19.69 -2.35
C GLY A 65 22.28 20.27 -2.08
N LEU A 66 21.21 19.62 -2.50
CA LEU A 66 19.83 20.01 -2.22
C LEU A 66 19.22 19.10 -1.14
N ARG A 67 18.66 19.69 -0.09
CA ARG A 67 17.95 18.93 0.93
C ARG A 67 16.70 18.28 0.33
N PHE A 68 16.42 17.06 0.75
CA PHE A 68 15.19 16.39 0.38
C PHE A 68 14.63 15.56 1.53
N MET A 69 13.34 15.24 1.41
CA MET A 69 12.69 14.18 2.15
C MET A 69 12.09 13.19 1.14
N CYS A 70 12.27 11.92 1.38
CA CYS A 70 11.62 10.86 0.60
C CYS A 70 10.84 9.91 1.50
N VAL A 71 9.87 9.21 0.92
CA VAL A 71 9.14 8.13 1.55
C VAL A 71 9.40 6.88 0.73
N PHE A 72 9.92 5.84 1.38
CA PHE A 72 10.33 4.60 0.74
C PHE A 72 9.80 3.38 1.45
N ARG A 73 9.59 2.31 0.72
CA ARG A 73 9.14 1.02 1.23
C ARG A 73 10.37 0.24 1.72
N PHE A 74 10.54 0.17 3.02
CA PHE A 74 11.64 -0.57 3.63
C PHE A 74 11.26 -2.03 3.96
N LYS A 75 9.96 -2.32 4.00
CA LYS A 75 9.38 -3.67 4.08
C LYS A 75 8.25 -3.78 3.06
N LEU A 76 7.85 -5.00 2.71
CA LEU A 76 6.80 -5.22 1.72
C LEU A 76 5.52 -4.42 1.96
N TRP A 77 5.16 -4.21 3.21
CA TRP A 77 3.91 -3.56 3.60
C TRP A 77 4.11 -2.29 4.42
N TRP A 78 5.36 -1.84 4.66
CA TRP A 78 5.61 -0.64 5.44
C TRP A 78 6.51 0.35 4.74
N MET A 79 6.20 1.63 4.94
CA MET A 79 6.95 2.75 4.43
C MET A 79 7.48 3.60 5.60
N THR A 80 8.63 4.24 5.37
CA THR A 80 9.18 5.24 6.27
C THR A 80 9.78 6.39 5.49
N GLN A 81 10.11 7.48 6.17
CA GLN A 81 10.76 8.63 5.57
C GLN A 81 12.28 8.57 5.76
N ARG A 82 12.99 9.23 4.85
CA ARG A 82 14.42 9.53 4.96
C ARG A 82 14.69 10.95 4.49
N MET A 83 15.62 11.61 5.17
CA MET A 83 16.19 12.88 4.74
C MET A 83 17.55 12.64 4.12
N GLY A 84 17.91 13.45 3.13
CA GLY A 84 19.22 13.38 2.46
C GLY A 84 19.57 14.67 1.72
N THR A 85 20.75 14.69 1.10
CA THR A 85 21.27 15.84 0.36
C THR A 85 21.92 15.48 -0.98
N SER A 86 21.98 14.18 -1.29
CA SER A 86 22.56 13.69 -2.54
C SER A 86 21.84 12.45 -3.06
N GLY A 87 21.99 12.16 -4.36
CA GLY A 87 21.35 11.03 -4.99
C GLY A 87 21.63 9.70 -4.28
N GLN A 88 22.85 9.48 -3.78
CA GLN A 88 23.21 8.24 -3.06
C GLN A 88 22.40 8.04 -1.74
N ASP A 89 21.82 9.09 -1.18
CA ASP A 89 21.02 9.00 0.04
C ASP A 89 19.59 8.50 -0.23
N ILE A 90 19.15 8.43 -1.50
CA ILE A 90 17.81 8.01 -1.89
C ILE A 90 17.74 6.48 -1.84
N PRO A 91 16.92 5.88 -0.95
CA PRO A 91 16.79 4.44 -0.86
C PRO A 91 16.12 3.82 -2.08
N PHE A 92 16.33 2.53 -2.29
CA PHE A 92 15.49 1.73 -3.17
C PHE A 92 14.01 1.83 -2.75
N GLU A 93 13.10 1.57 -3.67
CA GLU A 93 11.66 1.59 -3.42
C GLU A 93 11.12 2.95 -2.92
N THR A 94 11.77 4.05 -3.25
CA THR A 94 11.27 5.41 -2.97
C THR A 94 10.05 5.69 -3.85
N GLN A 95 8.91 5.96 -3.21
CA GLN A 95 7.62 6.19 -3.86
C GLN A 95 7.15 7.64 -3.79
N PHE A 96 7.92 8.49 -3.15
CA PHE A 96 7.69 9.93 -3.06
C PHE A 96 9.00 10.62 -2.72
N LEU A 97 9.32 11.71 -3.41
CA LEU A 97 10.49 12.54 -3.13
C LEU A 97 10.09 14.01 -3.23
N ILE A 98 10.45 14.81 -2.22
CA ILE A 98 10.33 16.26 -2.24
C ILE A 98 11.70 16.88 -1.98
N VAL A 99 12.13 17.74 -2.88
CA VAL A 99 13.41 18.45 -2.85
C VAL A 99 13.17 19.92 -2.54
N GLU A 100 13.97 20.48 -1.66
CA GLU A 100 14.03 21.91 -1.40
C GLU A 100 15.06 22.54 -2.34
N GLY A 101 14.60 23.38 -3.25
CA GLY A 101 15.47 24.15 -4.13
C GLY A 101 16.26 25.23 -3.35
N ASN A 102 17.45 25.54 -3.80
CA ASN A 102 18.18 26.67 -3.26
C ASN A 102 17.47 27.95 -3.71
N ASP A 103 17.10 28.78 -2.76
CA ASP A 103 16.80 30.18 -3.07
C ASP A 103 18.11 30.81 -3.51
N GLY A 104 18.32 31.11 -4.77
CA GLY A 104 19.56 31.62 -5.32
C GLY A 104 19.99 33.00 -4.77
N SER A 105 19.57 33.37 -3.58
CA SER A 105 19.92 34.63 -2.93
C SER A 105 21.03 34.42 -1.91
N ASN A 106 22.19 35.06 -2.16
CA ASN A 106 23.02 35.58 -1.09
C ASN A 106 22.08 36.30 -0.09
N PHE A 107 22.18 35.96 1.18
CA PHE A 107 21.46 36.59 2.27
C PHE A 107 21.59 38.13 2.19
N ASP A 108 20.71 38.76 1.48
CA ASP A 108 20.47 40.17 1.56
C ASP A 108 19.35 40.36 2.59
N GLN A 109 19.72 40.88 3.77
CA GLN A 109 18.86 40.95 4.96
C GLN A 109 17.61 41.85 4.79
N ASP A 110 17.44 42.50 3.63
CA ASP A 110 16.43 43.55 3.43
C ASP A 110 15.26 43.18 2.47
N ASN A 111 15.22 41.99 1.86
CA ASN A 111 14.10 41.58 0.99
C ASN A 111 13.38 40.33 1.50
N HIS A 112 12.20 40.51 2.08
CA HIS A 112 11.30 39.48 2.61
C HIS A 112 10.54 38.66 1.53
N GLU A 113 10.98 38.60 0.28
CA GLU A 113 10.32 37.87 -0.81
C GLU A 113 11.10 36.65 -1.33
N ASN A 114 11.92 36.01 -0.52
CA ASN A 114 12.55 34.76 -0.89
C ASN A 114 11.56 33.58 -0.65
N SER A 115 10.69 33.33 -1.58
CA SER A 115 9.83 32.14 -1.52
C SER A 115 10.68 30.89 -1.77
N ALA A 116 10.74 29.99 -0.78
CA ALA A 116 11.33 28.66 -0.93
C ALA A 116 10.73 27.95 -2.14
N LEU A 117 11.54 27.20 -2.87
CA LEU A 117 11.07 26.36 -3.95
C LEU A 117 11.04 24.89 -3.48
N TYR A 118 9.88 24.26 -3.56
CA TYR A 118 9.73 22.84 -3.32
C TYR A 118 9.42 22.13 -4.63
N VAL A 119 10.12 21.02 -4.90
CA VAL A 119 9.95 20.21 -6.10
C VAL A 119 9.60 18.79 -5.70
N VAL A 120 8.41 18.33 -6.08
CA VAL A 120 7.91 16.98 -5.82
C VAL A 120 8.18 16.11 -7.03
N PHE A 121 8.71 14.90 -6.80
CA PHE A 121 8.79 13.82 -7.76
C PHE A 121 7.85 12.72 -7.29
N LEU A 122 6.82 12.45 -8.06
CA LEU A 122 5.77 11.47 -7.77
C LEU A 122 5.80 10.37 -8.82
N PRO A 123 6.43 9.21 -8.54
CA PRO A 123 6.37 8.05 -9.44
C PRO A 123 4.93 7.59 -9.62
N ILE A 124 4.59 7.15 -10.83
CA ILE A 124 3.24 6.74 -11.18
C ILE A 124 3.23 5.39 -11.91
N LEU A 125 2.03 4.86 -12.13
CA LEU A 125 1.81 3.71 -12.98
C LEU A 125 1.69 4.16 -14.44
N GLU A 126 2.31 3.43 -15.36
CA GLU A 126 2.09 3.56 -16.80
C GLU A 126 1.88 2.18 -17.42
N GLY A 127 0.67 1.93 -17.91
CA GLY A 127 0.27 0.60 -18.37
C GLY A 127 0.42 -0.44 -17.26
N ASP A 128 1.12 -1.52 -17.56
CA ASP A 128 1.37 -2.63 -16.64
C ASP A 128 2.62 -2.44 -15.76
N PHE A 129 3.24 -1.26 -15.83
CA PHE A 129 4.47 -0.96 -15.08
C PHE A 129 4.24 0.03 -13.96
N ARG A 130 4.85 -0.25 -12.81
CA ARG A 130 5.03 0.72 -11.75
C ARG A 130 6.40 1.37 -11.85
N ALA A 131 6.48 2.65 -11.54
CA ALA A 131 7.73 3.35 -11.34
C ALA A 131 8.01 3.53 -9.85
N VAL A 132 9.29 3.42 -9.45
CA VAL A 132 9.81 3.88 -8.17
C VAL A 132 11.11 4.64 -8.40
N LEU A 133 11.51 5.45 -7.43
CA LEU A 133 12.78 6.15 -7.44
C LEU A 133 13.80 5.40 -6.59
N GLN A 134 15.07 5.60 -6.92
CA GLN A 134 16.21 5.15 -6.13
C GLN A 134 17.43 6.02 -6.43
N GLY A 135 18.47 5.90 -5.62
CA GLY A 135 19.75 6.51 -5.89
C GLY A 135 20.85 5.51 -6.14
N ASN A 136 21.99 5.99 -6.61
CA ASN A 136 23.18 5.18 -6.81
C ASN A 136 24.44 5.86 -6.26
N SER A 137 25.58 5.14 -6.30
CA SER A 137 26.86 5.63 -5.78
C SER A 137 27.46 6.80 -6.56
N ASN A 138 26.89 7.17 -7.70
CA ASN A 138 27.31 8.32 -8.51
C ASN A 138 26.48 9.59 -8.22
N ASP A 139 25.71 9.59 -7.13
CA ASP A 139 24.75 10.66 -6.77
C ASP A 139 23.62 10.85 -7.79
N GLU A 140 23.34 9.83 -8.62
CA GLU A 140 22.28 9.93 -9.60
C GLU A 140 20.92 9.50 -8.99
N LEU A 141 19.88 10.29 -9.28
CA LEU A 141 18.50 9.86 -9.17
C LEU A 141 18.21 8.89 -10.31
N GLU A 142 17.63 7.75 -10.01
CA GLU A 142 17.21 6.74 -10.98
C GLU A 142 15.71 6.48 -10.92
N ILE A 143 15.12 6.14 -12.06
CA ILE A 143 13.77 5.59 -12.17
C ILE A 143 13.90 4.09 -12.38
N CYS A 144 13.33 3.30 -11.49
CA CYS A 144 13.18 1.86 -11.64
C CYS A 144 11.75 1.55 -12.08
N LEU A 145 11.61 0.81 -13.20
CA LEU A 145 10.35 0.32 -13.74
C LEU A 145 10.24 -1.17 -13.53
N GLU A 146 9.09 -1.64 -13.09
CA GLU A 146 8.81 -3.06 -12.90
C GLU A 146 7.35 -3.38 -13.26
N SER A 147 7.13 -4.47 -14.00
CA SER A 147 5.80 -5.03 -14.26
C SER A 147 5.36 -6.03 -13.17
N GLY A 148 6.32 -6.60 -12.43
CA GLY A 148 6.05 -7.73 -11.52
C GLY A 148 5.78 -9.06 -12.24
N ASP A 149 5.75 -9.07 -13.57
CA ASP A 149 5.51 -10.23 -14.42
C ASP A 149 6.62 -10.41 -15.44
N PRO A 150 7.42 -11.49 -15.40
CA PRO A 150 8.48 -11.75 -16.38
C PRO A 150 8.00 -11.84 -17.83
N ALA A 151 6.71 -12.13 -18.07
CA ALA A 151 6.13 -12.19 -19.39
C ALA A 151 5.77 -10.81 -19.95
N VAL A 152 5.61 -9.79 -19.10
CA VAL A 152 5.27 -8.41 -19.47
C VAL A 152 6.56 -7.59 -19.51
N GLN A 153 7.04 -7.27 -20.71
CA GLN A 153 8.37 -6.69 -20.94
C GLN A 153 8.36 -5.37 -21.71
N ASP A 154 7.29 -5.06 -22.41
CA ASP A 154 7.15 -3.85 -23.22
C ASP A 154 6.49 -2.72 -22.41
N PHE A 155 7.07 -1.52 -22.46
CA PHE A 155 6.55 -0.33 -21.80
C PHE A 155 6.67 0.90 -22.71
N GLU A 156 5.77 1.86 -22.55
CA GLU A 156 5.83 3.11 -23.32
C GLU A 156 6.82 4.11 -22.72
N GLY A 157 6.95 4.24 -21.45
CA GLY A 157 7.96 5.05 -20.76
C GLY A 157 7.81 6.57 -20.90
N SER A 158 6.65 7.08 -21.32
CA SER A 158 6.47 8.52 -21.56
C SER A 158 6.08 9.31 -20.30
N HIS A 159 5.42 8.66 -19.33
CA HIS A 159 4.86 9.28 -18.12
C HIS A 159 5.17 8.44 -16.88
N LEU A 160 6.43 8.43 -16.44
CA LEU A 160 6.89 7.58 -15.36
C LEU A 160 6.90 8.26 -13.99
N VAL A 161 7.22 9.56 -14.00
CA VAL A 161 7.29 10.36 -12.78
C VAL A 161 6.65 11.72 -13.06
N PHE A 162 5.69 12.13 -12.25
CA PHE A 162 5.17 13.49 -12.31
C PHE A 162 6.01 14.40 -11.42
N VAL A 163 6.49 15.51 -11.99
CA VAL A 163 7.24 16.53 -11.29
C VAL A 163 6.36 17.77 -11.16
N ALA A 164 6.27 18.31 -9.96
CA ALA A 164 5.54 19.55 -9.67
C ALA A 164 6.35 20.47 -8.78
N ALA A 165 6.15 21.79 -8.89
CA ALA A 165 6.90 22.75 -8.14
C ALA A 165 6.07 23.95 -7.68
N GLY A 166 6.49 24.56 -6.56
CA GLY A 166 5.86 25.76 -6.01
C GLY A 166 6.47 26.17 -4.66
N PRO A 167 5.98 27.28 -4.09
CA PRO A 167 6.53 27.83 -2.86
C PRO A 167 6.03 27.16 -1.58
N ASP A 168 4.89 26.46 -1.63
CA ASP A 168 4.30 25.76 -0.48
C ASP A 168 4.29 24.26 -0.75
N PRO A 169 4.96 23.42 0.08
CA PRO A 169 5.07 21.99 -0.14
C PRO A 169 3.72 21.26 -0.10
N PHE A 170 2.77 21.72 0.73
CA PHE A 170 1.45 21.07 0.86
C PHE A 170 0.59 21.35 -0.38
N ASP A 171 0.63 22.56 -0.91
CA ASP A 171 -0.05 22.92 -2.16
C ASP A 171 0.56 22.18 -3.35
N VAL A 172 1.90 22.07 -3.42
CA VAL A 172 2.58 21.32 -4.48
C VAL A 172 2.16 19.85 -4.46
N ILE A 173 2.18 19.20 -3.29
CA ILE A 173 1.75 17.80 -3.16
C ILE A 173 0.28 17.64 -3.58
N THR A 174 -0.60 18.48 -3.06
CA THR A 174 -2.04 18.44 -3.36
C THR A 174 -2.30 18.59 -4.85
N ASN A 175 -1.66 19.56 -5.48
CA ASN A 175 -1.82 19.83 -6.91
C ASN A 175 -1.19 18.73 -7.78
N ALA A 176 -0.05 18.17 -7.37
CA ALA A 176 0.55 17.01 -8.03
C ALA A 176 -0.41 15.82 -8.06
N VAL A 177 -0.98 15.44 -6.92
CA VAL A 177 -1.93 14.33 -6.82
C VAL A 177 -3.19 14.59 -7.67
N LYS A 178 -3.74 15.81 -7.65
CA LYS A 178 -4.89 16.17 -8.48
C LYS A 178 -4.59 16.15 -9.99
N THR A 179 -3.35 16.42 -10.38
CA THR A 179 -2.94 16.36 -11.78
C THR A 179 -2.76 14.91 -12.24
N VAL A 180 -2.12 14.08 -11.41
CA VAL A 180 -1.99 12.64 -11.65
C VAL A 180 -3.36 11.95 -11.68
N GLU A 181 -4.29 12.33 -10.81
CA GLU A 181 -5.68 11.86 -10.85
C GLU A 181 -6.33 12.09 -12.23
N ARG A 182 -6.18 13.29 -12.77
CA ARG A 182 -6.72 13.62 -14.10
C ARG A 182 -6.04 12.86 -15.22
N HIS A 183 -4.76 12.57 -15.08
CA HIS A 183 -3.99 11.80 -16.05
C HIS A 183 -4.37 10.31 -16.04
N LEU A 184 -4.32 9.69 -14.86
CA LEU A 184 -4.55 8.24 -14.71
C LEU A 184 -6.03 7.86 -14.75
N GLN A 185 -6.91 8.69 -14.21
CA GLN A 185 -8.37 8.44 -14.07
C GLN A 185 -8.71 7.13 -13.32
N THR A 186 -7.79 6.63 -12.50
CA THR A 186 -7.93 5.38 -11.73
C THR A 186 -8.32 5.59 -10.28
N PHE A 187 -8.26 6.82 -9.78
CA PHE A 187 -8.62 7.18 -8.40
C PHE A 187 -9.25 8.57 -8.34
N CYS A 188 -9.87 8.89 -7.19
CA CYS A 188 -10.34 10.23 -6.88
C CYS A 188 -9.55 10.84 -5.74
N HIS A 189 -9.18 12.11 -5.85
CA HIS A 189 -8.60 12.87 -4.75
C HIS A 189 -9.55 12.92 -3.54
N ARG A 190 -8.99 12.91 -2.32
CA ARG A 190 -9.77 12.86 -1.06
C ARG A 190 -10.86 13.91 -0.95
N ASP A 191 -10.65 15.13 -1.48
CA ASP A 191 -11.61 16.23 -1.44
C ASP A 191 -12.93 15.92 -2.16
N ARG A 192 -12.90 14.94 -3.07
CA ARG A 192 -14.07 14.48 -3.85
C ARG A 192 -14.67 13.17 -3.34
N LYS A 193 -14.11 12.60 -2.28
CA LYS A 193 -14.63 11.38 -1.65
C LYS A 193 -15.59 11.72 -0.54
N LYS A 194 -16.67 10.94 -0.44
CA LYS A 194 -17.58 11.02 0.71
C LYS A 194 -16.83 10.55 1.96
N MET A 195 -16.87 11.36 3.01
CA MET A 195 -16.34 10.97 4.32
C MET A 195 -17.15 9.79 4.87
N PRO A 196 -16.51 8.65 5.24
CA PRO A 196 -17.21 7.56 5.90
C PRO A 196 -17.70 7.98 7.28
N ASP A 197 -18.95 7.61 7.60
CA ASP A 197 -19.58 8.00 8.88
C ASP A 197 -18.81 7.52 10.11
N MET A 198 -18.10 6.40 10.01
CA MET A 198 -17.30 5.85 11.10
C MET A 198 -16.22 6.81 11.60
N LEU A 199 -15.69 7.69 10.74
CA LEU A 199 -14.66 8.66 11.12
C LEU A 199 -15.15 9.77 12.05
N ASN A 200 -16.47 9.90 12.24
CA ASN A 200 -17.07 10.82 13.23
C ASN A 200 -17.12 10.21 14.64
N TRP A 201 -16.71 8.94 14.82
CA TRP A 201 -16.91 8.22 16.05
C TRP A 201 -15.61 7.66 16.61
N PHE A 202 -15.50 7.62 17.93
CA PHE A 202 -14.47 6.85 18.60
C PHE A 202 -14.74 5.35 18.42
N GLY A 203 -13.72 4.60 18.05
CA GLY A 203 -13.77 3.16 17.88
C GLY A 203 -12.58 2.45 18.52
N TRP A 204 -12.69 1.14 18.62
CA TRP A 204 -11.65 0.28 19.17
C TRP A 204 -11.31 -0.85 18.21
N CYS A 205 -10.01 -1.10 17.99
CA CYS A 205 -9.47 -2.27 17.28
C CYS A 205 -8.86 -3.24 18.27
N THR A 206 -9.17 -4.52 18.14
CA THR A 206 -8.77 -5.54 19.11
C THR A 206 -7.32 -6.00 18.99
N TRP A 207 -6.58 -5.58 17.95
CA TRP A 207 -5.26 -6.13 17.62
C TRP A 207 -4.27 -6.03 18.77
N ASP A 208 -3.93 -4.85 19.22
CA ASP A 208 -2.92 -4.68 20.30
C ASP A 208 -3.34 -5.24 21.66
N ALA A 209 -4.65 -5.45 21.87
CA ALA A 209 -5.15 -6.03 23.11
C ALA A 209 -5.05 -7.55 23.16
N PHE A 210 -5.20 -8.22 22.01
CA PHE A 210 -5.35 -9.68 21.97
C PHE A 210 -4.56 -10.39 20.89
N TYR A 211 -4.09 -9.69 19.88
CA TYR A 211 -3.54 -10.29 18.67
C TYR A 211 -4.47 -11.42 18.15
N THR A 212 -3.90 -12.52 17.68
CA THR A 212 -4.67 -13.67 17.17
C THR A 212 -5.42 -14.47 18.25
N THR A 213 -5.22 -14.14 19.53
CA THR A 213 -5.91 -14.82 20.65
C THR A 213 -7.28 -14.23 20.98
N VAL A 214 -7.73 -13.23 20.24
CA VAL A 214 -9.05 -12.58 20.42
C VAL A 214 -10.17 -13.60 20.51
N THR A 215 -11.11 -13.39 21.45
CA THR A 215 -12.30 -14.21 21.68
C THR A 215 -13.55 -13.35 21.81
N ALA A 216 -14.73 -13.92 21.63
CA ALA A 216 -16.00 -13.21 21.83
C ALA A 216 -16.10 -12.59 23.24
N GLU A 217 -15.68 -13.33 24.26
CA GLU A 217 -15.67 -12.84 25.65
C GLU A 217 -14.64 -11.71 25.85
N GLY A 218 -13.45 -11.82 25.24
CA GLY A 218 -12.42 -10.77 25.30
C GLY A 218 -12.92 -9.46 24.67
N VAL A 219 -13.62 -9.52 23.53
CA VAL A 219 -14.22 -8.33 22.91
C VAL A 219 -15.23 -7.68 23.84
N LYS A 220 -16.11 -8.46 24.48
CA LYS A 220 -17.08 -7.96 25.45
C LYS A 220 -16.42 -7.29 26.64
N GLN A 221 -15.44 -7.95 27.26
CA GLN A 221 -14.71 -7.41 28.41
C GLN A 221 -13.96 -6.11 28.06
N GLY A 222 -13.39 -6.02 26.86
CA GLY A 222 -12.75 -4.81 26.39
C GLY A 222 -13.73 -3.64 26.24
N LEU A 223 -14.91 -3.88 25.67
CA LEU A 223 -15.97 -2.88 25.54
C LEU A 223 -16.45 -2.42 26.91
N GLU A 224 -16.71 -3.34 27.85
CA GLU A 224 -17.09 -3.01 29.23
C GLU A 224 -16.00 -2.18 29.93
N SER A 225 -14.73 -2.49 29.72
CA SER A 225 -13.61 -1.75 30.29
C SER A 225 -13.55 -0.31 29.78
N LEU A 226 -13.72 -0.10 28.49
CA LEU A 226 -13.75 1.23 27.87
C LEU A 226 -14.95 2.05 28.35
N GLU A 227 -16.14 1.45 28.50
CA GLU A 227 -17.31 2.09 29.05
C GLU A 227 -17.12 2.51 30.51
N LYS A 228 -16.56 1.62 31.34
CA LYS A 228 -16.21 1.93 32.76
C LYS A 228 -15.16 3.05 32.85
N GLY A 229 -14.29 3.16 31.85
CA GLY A 229 -13.31 4.25 31.71
C GLY A 229 -13.90 5.57 31.22
N GLY A 230 -15.21 5.63 30.92
CA GLY A 230 -15.89 6.83 30.44
C GLY A 230 -15.69 7.13 28.96
N ILE A 231 -15.16 6.18 28.17
CA ILE A 231 -14.91 6.32 26.74
C ILE A 231 -15.62 5.22 25.92
N PRO A 232 -16.94 5.16 25.91
CA PRO A 232 -17.69 4.13 25.20
C PRO A 232 -17.46 4.24 23.69
N PRO A 233 -16.91 3.21 23.03
CA PRO A 233 -16.73 3.23 21.59
C PRO A 233 -18.07 3.13 20.85
N LYS A 234 -18.13 3.65 19.64
CA LYS A 234 -19.31 3.53 18.76
C LYS A 234 -19.10 2.50 17.65
N PHE A 235 -17.91 2.05 17.46
CA PHE A 235 -17.62 0.87 16.63
C PHE A 235 -16.49 0.04 17.24
N VAL A 236 -16.47 -1.23 16.88
CA VAL A 236 -15.36 -2.16 17.17
C VAL A 236 -14.91 -2.81 15.88
N LEU A 237 -13.60 -2.97 15.74
CA LEU A 237 -12.97 -3.76 14.69
C LEU A 237 -12.38 -5.01 15.34
N ILE A 238 -12.98 -6.17 15.06
CA ILE A 238 -12.45 -7.48 15.47
C ILE A 238 -11.36 -7.84 14.47
N ASP A 239 -10.11 -7.77 14.94
CA ASP A 239 -8.93 -8.01 14.12
C ASP A 239 -8.66 -9.51 13.89
N ASP A 240 -7.51 -9.88 13.33
CA ASP A 240 -7.13 -11.27 13.05
C ASP A 240 -7.32 -12.18 14.26
N GLY A 241 -7.79 -13.40 14.03
CA GLY A 241 -7.99 -14.43 15.04
C GLY A 241 -9.43 -14.94 15.19
N TRP A 242 -10.40 -14.42 14.44
CA TRP A 242 -11.79 -14.87 14.47
C TRP A 242 -12.11 -15.96 13.43
N GLN A 243 -11.35 -16.03 12.32
CA GLN A 243 -11.61 -16.91 11.17
C GLN A 243 -11.24 -18.37 11.45
N SER A 244 -11.89 -19.29 10.75
CA SER A 244 -11.52 -20.70 10.71
C SER A 244 -10.32 -20.91 9.81
N VAL A 245 -9.17 -21.21 10.40
CA VAL A 245 -7.91 -21.39 9.71
C VAL A 245 -7.23 -22.69 10.10
N GLY A 246 -6.27 -23.15 9.30
CA GLY A 246 -5.48 -24.32 9.59
C GLY A 246 -4.15 -24.30 8.84
N MET A 247 -3.17 -24.99 9.40
CA MET A 247 -1.83 -25.15 8.82
C MET A 247 -1.79 -26.30 7.81
N ASP A 248 -0.85 -26.23 6.89
CA ASP A 248 -0.46 -27.39 6.11
C ASP A 248 0.44 -28.31 6.96
N PRO A 249 0.25 -29.65 6.88
CA PRO A 249 1.04 -30.58 7.70
C PRO A 249 2.56 -30.48 7.51
N ASN A 250 2.99 -29.94 6.39
CA ASN A 250 4.41 -29.79 6.01
C ASN A 250 4.90 -28.34 6.08
N SER A 251 4.13 -27.43 6.66
CA SER A 251 4.56 -26.03 6.78
C SER A 251 5.80 -25.92 7.67
N ILE A 252 6.77 -25.17 7.18
CA ILE A 252 7.98 -24.85 7.96
C ILE A 252 7.60 -23.72 8.92
N GLU A 253 7.45 -24.04 10.21
CA GLU A 253 7.27 -23.01 11.23
C GLU A 253 8.60 -22.28 11.45
N SER A 254 8.58 -20.96 11.33
CA SER A 254 9.60 -20.16 11.99
C SER A 254 9.23 -20.07 13.48
N ILE A 255 10.04 -20.69 14.33
CA ILE A 255 9.83 -20.79 15.80
C ILE A 255 9.92 -19.40 16.49
N ALA A 256 10.23 -18.34 15.75
CA ALA A 256 10.64 -17.06 16.31
C ALA A 256 9.47 -16.07 16.56
N ASP A 257 8.29 -16.23 15.97
CA ASP A 257 7.19 -15.28 16.12
C ASP A 257 5.93 -15.92 16.71
N ASN A 258 5.77 -15.75 18.01
CA ASN A 258 4.60 -16.21 18.79
C ASN A 258 3.29 -15.45 18.44
N HIS A 259 3.27 -14.53 17.49
CA HIS A 259 2.15 -13.58 17.34
C HIS A 259 1.38 -13.62 16.02
N ALA A 260 1.95 -14.12 14.94
CA ALA A 260 1.23 -14.29 13.68
C ALA A 260 1.73 -15.56 12.98
N ASN A 261 0.87 -16.54 12.80
CA ASN A 261 1.21 -17.70 12.02
C ASN A 261 0.91 -17.42 10.54
N PHE A 262 1.87 -16.83 9.85
CA PHE A 262 1.78 -16.48 8.42
C PHE A 262 1.56 -17.69 7.50
N ALA A 263 1.81 -18.91 7.97
CA ALA A 263 1.56 -20.14 7.22
C ALA A 263 0.13 -20.66 7.33
N ASN A 264 -0.69 -20.11 8.24
CA ASN A 264 -2.10 -20.48 8.34
C ASN A 264 -2.88 -20.03 7.09
N ARG A 265 -3.83 -20.90 6.67
CA ARG A 265 -4.69 -20.68 5.51
C ARG A 265 -6.15 -20.78 5.91
N LEU A 266 -7.01 -20.03 5.22
CA LEU A 266 -8.46 -20.12 5.40
C LEU A 266 -8.95 -21.50 5.01
N THR A 267 -9.64 -22.18 5.94
CA THR A 267 -10.19 -23.51 5.74
C THR A 267 -11.71 -23.50 5.59
N HIS A 268 -12.34 -22.39 5.96
CA HIS A 268 -13.80 -22.24 5.94
C HIS A 268 -14.20 -20.78 5.94
N ILE A 269 -15.24 -20.40 5.20
CA ILE A 269 -15.85 -19.06 5.31
C ILE A 269 -16.76 -19.03 6.54
N LYS A 270 -16.14 -19.02 7.72
CA LYS A 270 -16.83 -19.00 9.02
C LYS A 270 -15.89 -18.54 10.12
N GLU A 271 -16.52 -18.16 11.24
CA GLU A 271 -15.82 -17.97 12.52
C GLU A 271 -15.24 -19.29 13.04
N ASN A 272 -14.20 -19.20 13.85
CA ASN A 272 -13.70 -20.32 14.62
C ASN A 272 -14.46 -20.49 15.96
N HIS A 273 -14.13 -21.55 16.72
CA HIS A 273 -14.81 -21.91 17.95
C HIS A 273 -14.79 -20.79 19.02
N LYS A 274 -13.83 -19.87 19.00
CA LYS A 274 -13.72 -18.75 19.96
C LYS A 274 -14.84 -17.71 19.82
N PHE A 275 -15.50 -17.71 18.65
CA PHE A 275 -16.64 -16.83 18.33
C PHE A 275 -17.96 -17.59 18.20
N GLN A 276 -18.02 -18.79 18.74
CA GLN A 276 -19.22 -19.60 18.81
C GLN A 276 -19.68 -19.72 20.28
N LYS A 277 -20.98 -19.70 20.51
CA LYS A 277 -21.54 -19.92 21.84
C LYS A 277 -21.22 -21.34 22.28
N ASP A 278 -20.62 -21.49 23.46
CA ASP A 278 -20.15 -22.77 24.00
C ASP A 278 -19.20 -23.53 23.07
N GLY A 279 -18.52 -22.79 22.16
CA GLY A 279 -17.60 -23.35 21.18
C GLY A 279 -16.41 -24.06 21.86
N LYS A 280 -16.09 -25.26 21.35
CA LYS A 280 -14.93 -26.05 21.76
C LYS A 280 -14.07 -26.34 20.55
N GLU A 281 -12.77 -26.35 20.74
CA GLU A 281 -11.84 -26.74 19.69
C GLU A 281 -12.21 -28.11 19.10
N GLY A 282 -12.24 -28.20 17.76
CA GLY A 282 -12.64 -29.42 17.05
C GLY A 282 -14.16 -29.66 16.93
N HIS A 283 -15.01 -28.86 17.57
CA HIS A 283 -16.47 -28.91 17.39
C HIS A 283 -16.96 -27.75 16.53
N ARG A 284 -17.60 -28.06 15.40
CA ARG A 284 -18.23 -27.05 14.54
C ARG A 284 -19.70 -26.90 14.91
N VAL A 285 -20.09 -25.67 15.22
CA VAL A 285 -21.50 -25.29 15.39
C VAL A 285 -22.02 -24.78 14.05
N ASN A 286 -23.06 -25.40 13.51
CA ASN A 286 -23.64 -25.00 12.23
C ASN A 286 -24.86 -24.05 12.38
N ASP A 287 -25.33 -23.81 13.58
CA ASP A 287 -26.41 -22.89 13.83
C ASP A 287 -25.91 -21.42 13.81
N PRO A 288 -26.34 -20.58 12.85
CA PRO A 288 -25.96 -19.15 12.81
C PRO A 288 -26.33 -18.39 14.08
N ALA A 289 -27.36 -18.83 14.80
CA ALA A 289 -27.76 -18.23 16.07
C ALA A 289 -26.75 -18.50 17.22
N MET A 290 -25.78 -19.39 17.00
CA MET A 290 -24.74 -19.75 17.98
C MET A 290 -23.36 -19.27 17.57
N GLY A 291 -23.22 -18.67 16.39
CA GLY A 291 -21.94 -18.21 15.81
C GLY A 291 -21.72 -16.70 15.88
N LEU A 292 -20.96 -16.19 14.90
CA LEU A 292 -20.58 -14.77 14.82
C LEU A 292 -21.79 -13.82 14.93
N ARG A 293 -22.90 -14.18 14.31
CA ARG A 293 -24.16 -13.39 14.40
C ARG A 293 -24.61 -13.18 15.83
N HIS A 294 -24.54 -14.21 16.68
CA HIS A 294 -24.89 -14.11 18.09
C HIS A 294 -23.98 -13.10 18.82
N VAL A 295 -22.67 -13.19 18.58
CA VAL A 295 -21.68 -12.27 19.18
C VAL A 295 -21.95 -10.84 18.75
N VAL A 296 -22.10 -10.60 17.45
CA VAL A 296 -22.33 -9.27 16.87
C VAL A 296 -23.63 -8.64 17.42
N THR A 297 -24.72 -9.38 17.43
CA THR A 297 -26.00 -8.88 17.97
C THR A 297 -25.84 -8.49 19.43
N ASN A 298 -25.24 -9.36 20.25
CA ASN A 298 -25.08 -9.10 21.68
C ASN A 298 -24.23 -7.85 21.96
N ILE A 299 -23.08 -7.69 21.30
CA ILE A 299 -22.22 -6.52 21.55
C ILE A 299 -22.84 -5.23 21.03
N LYS A 300 -23.57 -5.26 19.89
CA LYS A 300 -24.31 -4.08 19.40
C LYS A 300 -25.37 -3.64 20.38
N ASP A 301 -26.18 -4.57 20.88
CA ASP A 301 -27.29 -4.26 21.77
C ASP A 301 -26.81 -3.83 23.17
N GLN A 302 -25.80 -4.52 23.73
CA GLN A 302 -25.31 -4.27 25.10
C GLN A 302 -24.48 -2.99 25.19
N HIS A 303 -23.68 -2.66 24.14
CA HIS A 303 -22.72 -1.55 24.15
C HIS A 303 -23.13 -0.39 23.25
N ASN A 304 -24.34 -0.42 22.68
CA ASN A 304 -24.86 0.63 21.78
C ASN A 304 -23.87 0.98 20.66
N LEU A 305 -23.28 -0.07 20.04
CA LEU A 305 -22.37 0.07 18.90
C LEU A 305 -23.16 0.40 17.64
N LYS A 306 -22.64 1.32 16.84
CA LYS A 306 -23.18 1.63 15.51
C LYS A 306 -22.69 0.65 14.47
N TYR A 307 -21.38 0.26 14.56
CA TYR A 307 -20.74 -0.59 13.57
C TYR A 307 -19.87 -1.65 14.24
N VAL A 308 -19.84 -2.82 13.62
CA VAL A 308 -18.88 -3.91 13.90
C VAL A 308 -18.18 -4.27 12.59
N TYR A 309 -16.87 -4.15 12.57
CA TYR A 309 -16.03 -4.52 11.45
C TYR A 309 -15.22 -5.76 11.81
N VAL A 310 -14.80 -6.52 10.79
CA VAL A 310 -13.89 -7.64 10.97
C VAL A 310 -12.71 -7.53 10.01
N TRP A 311 -11.59 -8.10 10.42
CA TRP A 311 -10.39 -8.21 9.60
C TRP A 311 -10.47 -9.43 8.67
N HIS A 312 -9.94 -9.32 7.46
CA HIS A 312 -9.48 -10.44 6.66
C HIS A 312 -8.30 -10.00 5.77
N ALA A 313 -7.43 -10.94 5.40
CA ALA A 313 -6.41 -10.67 4.39
C ALA A 313 -7.01 -10.60 2.99
N LEU A 314 -6.35 -9.91 2.06
CA LEU A 314 -6.81 -9.83 0.66
C LEU A 314 -7.03 -11.22 0.06
N ALA A 315 -6.13 -12.18 0.30
CA ALA A 315 -6.30 -13.57 -0.15
C ALA A 315 -7.16 -14.45 0.80
N GLY A 316 -7.91 -13.84 1.72
CA GLY A 316 -8.74 -14.52 2.71
C GLY A 316 -8.07 -14.70 4.07
N TYR A 317 -6.83 -15.15 4.12
CA TYR A 317 -5.98 -15.19 5.31
C TYR A 317 -4.51 -14.96 4.92
N TRP A 318 -3.58 -14.92 5.87
CA TRP A 318 -2.15 -14.69 5.62
C TRP A 318 -1.58 -15.64 4.57
N GLY A 319 -1.78 -16.94 4.73
CA GLY A 319 -1.39 -17.97 3.77
C GLY A 319 -2.41 -18.22 2.66
N GLY A 320 -3.43 -17.38 2.51
CA GLY A 320 -4.47 -17.53 1.51
C GLY A 320 -5.54 -18.56 1.86
N VAL A 321 -6.13 -19.19 0.86
CA VAL A 321 -7.15 -20.24 0.96
C VAL A 321 -6.48 -21.61 0.88
N LYS A 322 -6.82 -22.52 1.79
CA LYS A 322 -6.20 -23.85 1.86
C LYS A 322 -6.66 -24.75 0.71
N PRO A 323 -5.74 -25.20 -0.18
CA PRO A 323 -6.07 -26.17 -1.21
C PRO A 323 -6.46 -27.53 -0.63
N GLY A 324 -7.34 -28.27 -1.31
CA GLY A 324 -7.72 -29.65 -0.96
C GLY A 324 -8.58 -29.78 0.31
N VAL A 325 -9.18 -28.68 0.77
CA VAL A 325 -10.19 -28.71 1.84
C VAL A 325 -11.58 -28.73 1.19
N PRO A 326 -12.42 -29.73 1.47
CA PRO A 326 -13.71 -29.89 0.78
C PRO A 326 -14.59 -28.65 0.79
N GLU A 327 -14.59 -27.89 1.88
CA GLU A 327 -15.37 -26.67 2.03
C GLU A 327 -14.87 -25.50 1.15
N MET A 328 -13.62 -25.57 0.65
CA MET A 328 -12.99 -24.54 -0.16
C MET A 328 -12.62 -25.00 -1.58
N ASP A 329 -12.82 -26.29 -1.90
CA ASP A 329 -12.39 -26.87 -3.19
C ASP A 329 -13.02 -26.19 -4.41
N HIS A 330 -14.24 -25.67 -4.28
CA HIS A 330 -14.96 -25.01 -5.36
C HIS A 330 -14.32 -23.69 -5.79
N TYR A 331 -13.37 -23.14 -5.01
CA TYR A 331 -12.55 -21.98 -5.40
C TYR A 331 -11.29 -22.35 -6.17
N GLU A 332 -10.99 -23.66 -6.29
CA GLU A 332 -9.85 -24.18 -7.05
C GLU A 332 -8.51 -23.50 -6.67
N SER A 333 -8.33 -23.26 -5.37
CA SER A 333 -7.12 -22.59 -4.90
C SER A 333 -5.87 -23.44 -5.16
N LYS A 334 -4.78 -22.74 -5.53
CA LYS A 334 -3.47 -23.36 -5.78
C LYS A 334 -2.38 -22.60 -5.03
N LEU A 335 -1.33 -23.33 -4.64
CA LEU A 335 -0.16 -22.69 -4.06
C LEU A 335 0.59 -21.89 -5.13
N SER A 336 0.81 -20.63 -4.83
CA SER A 336 1.64 -19.71 -5.62
C SER A 336 2.73 -19.13 -4.74
N PHE A 337 3.91 -18.97 -5.31
CA PHE A 337 5.07 -18.48 -4.57
C PHE A 337 5.42 -17.10 -5.07
N PRO A 338 5.43 -16.08 -4.19
CA PRO A 338 5.73 -14.71 -4.59
C PRO A 338 7.18 -14.58 -5.04
N VAL A 339 7.38 -13.69 -6.01
CA VAL A 339 8.72 -13.26 -6.43
C VAL A 339 8.89 -11.82 -5.95
N SER A 340 9.88 -11.60 -5.11
CA SER A 340 10.18 -10.26 -4.59
C SER A 340 10.84 -9.38 -5.64
N SER A 341 10.55 -8.07 -5.54
CA SER A 341 11.35 -7.06 -6.22
C SER A 341 12.76 -7.02 -5.63
N PRO A 342 13.83 -6.98 -6.47
CA PRO A 342 15.20 -6.81 -5.99
C PRO A 342 15.41 -5.56 -5.12
N GLY A 343 14.60 -4.52 -5.32
CA GLY A 343 14.63 -3.31 -4.49
C GLY A 343 14.19 -3.58 -3.05
N VAL A 344 13.16 -4.40 -2.85
CA VAL A 344 12.69 -4.81 -1.51
C VAL A 344 13.69 -5.76 -0.86
N GLU A 345 14.16 -6.76 -1.59
CA GLU A 345 15.16 -7.74 -1.09
C GLU A 345 16.45 -7.08 -0.62
N SER A 346 16.90 -6.02 -1.30
CA SER A 346 18.11 -5.30 -0.92
C SER A 346 18.00 -4.52 0.39
N GLN A 347 16.78 -4.23 0.84
CA GLN A 347 16.51 -3.47 2.07
C GLN A 347 16.33 -4.36 3.29
N GLU A 348 15.74 -5.53 3.11
CA GLU A 348 15.54 -6.54 4.16
C GLU A 348 15.67 -7.95 3.58
N PRO A 349 16.89 -8.47 3.45
CA PRO A 349 17.10 -9.76 2.81
C PRO A 349 16.50 -10.96 3.57
N ASP A 350 16.21 -10.83 4.87
CA ASP A 350 15.97 -12.00 5.72
C ASP A 350 14.55 -12.16 6.27
N ASP A 351 13.60 -11.19 6.12
CA ASP A 351 12.46 -11.21 7.04
C ASP A 351 11.07 -11.30 6.39
N ALA A 352 10.75 -10.51 5.39
CA ALA A 352 9.33 -10.23 5.11
C ALA A 352 8.61 -11.28 4.26
N LEU A 353 9.32 -11.98 3.41
CA LEU A 353 8.77 -12.99 2.50
C LEU A 353 9.02 -14.42 2.94
N ASP A 354 9.80 -14.62 3.98
CA ASP A 354 10.33 -15.93 4.29
C ASP A 354 9.23 -16.98 4.46
N SER A 355 8.17 -16.68 5.19
CA SER A 355 7.05 -17.61 5.38
C SER A 355 6.24 -17.82 4.11
N LEU A 356 5.88 -16.76 3.38
CA LEU A 356 5.12 -16.85 2.12
C LEU A 356 5.96 -17.45 0.99
N THR A 357 7.25 -17.14 0.94
CA THR A 357 8.18 -17.69 -0.04
C THR A 357 8.42 -19.17 0.19
N LYS A 358 8.58 -19.60 1.44
CA LYS A 358 8.79 -21.00 1.79
C LYS A 358 7.54 -21.85 1.69
N ASN A 359 6.41 -21.34 2.16
CA ASN A 359 5.16 -22.11 2.26
C ASN A 359 4.20 -21.85 1.09
N GLY A 360 4.44 -20.81 0.29
CA GLY A 360 3.54 -20.35 -0.75
C GLY A 360 2.25 -19.73 -0.20
N LEU A 361 1.47 -19.13 -1.07
CA LEU A 361 0.15 -18.58 -0.79
C LEU A 361 -0.92 -19.36 -1.56
N GLY A 362 -1.97 -19.78 -0.88
CA GLY A 362 -3.13 -20.43 -1.52
C GLY A 362 -3.98 -19.38 -2.24
N LEU A 363 -3.73 -19.16 -3.52
CA LEU A 363 -4.51 -18.24 -4.34
C LEU A 363 -5.74 -18.92 -4.90
N VAL A 364 -6.89 -18.27 -4.72
CA VAL A 364 -8.14 -18.63 -5.40
C VAL A 364 -7.96 -18.49 -6.91
N ASN A 365 -8.54 -19.43 -7.69
CA ASN A 365 -8.56 -19.30 -9.15
C ASN A 365 -9.14 -17.91 -9.54
N PRO A 366 -8.46 -17.11 -10.39
CA PRO A 366 -8.93 -15.78 -10.79
C PRO A 366 -10.38 -15.74 -11.27
N GLU A 367 -10.85 -16.77 -11.99
CA GLU A 367 -12.25 -16.90 -12.43
C GLU A 367 -13.23 -17.10 -11.27
N LYS A 368 -12.77 -17.48 -10.08
CA LYS A 368 -13.57 -17.73 -8.87
C LYS A 368 -13.48 -16.62 -7.82
N VAL A 369 -12.64 -15.60 -8.04
CA VAL A 369 -12.43 -14.51 -7.07
C VAL A 369 -13.72 -13.80 -6.73
N TYR A 370 -14.57 -13.51 -7.73
CA TYR A 370 -15.89 -12.91 -7.47
C TYR A 370 -16.75 -13.80 -6.55
N ASN A 371 -16.80 -15.11 -6.80
CA ASN A 371 -17.59 -16.04 -6.00
C ASN A 371 -17.06 -16.10 -4.56
N PHE A 372 -15.74 -16.13 -4.40
CA PHE A 372 -15.09 -16.14 -3.09
C PHE A 372 -15.47 -14.91 -2.27
N TYR A 373 -15.29 -13.71 -2.80
CA TYR A 373 -15.63 -12.48 -2.08
C TYR A 373 -17.14 -12.33 -1.87
N ASN A 374 -17.96 -12.73 -2.83
CA ASN A 374 -19.41 -12.68 -2.68
C ASN A 374 -19.88 -13.59 -1.55
N GLU A 375 -19.34 -14.79 -1.41
CA GLU A 375 -19.67 -15.70 -0.32
C GLU A 375 -19.17 -15.20 1.02
N LEU A 376 -17.89 -14.78 1.10
CA LEU A 376 -17.31 -14.22 2.31
C LEU A 376 -18.10 -12.99 2.83
N HIS A 377 -18.35 -12.03 1.96
CA HIS A 377 -19.02 -10.81 2.37
C HIS A 377 -20.53 -11.01 2.61
N SER A 378 -21.16 -11.93 1.90
CA SER A 378 -22.57 -12.31 2.18
C SER A 378 -22.68 -12.99 3.55
N TYR A 379 -21.75 -13.86 3.90
CA TYR A 379 -21.69 -14.46 5.23
C TYR A 379 -21.55 -13.38 6.31
N LEU A 380 -20.59 -12.46 6.15
CA LEU A 380 -20.38 -11.36 7.10
C LEU A 380 -21.62 -10.46 7.24
N ALA A 381 -22.23 -10.07 6.14
CA ALA A 381 -23.44 -9.28 6.14
C ALA A 381 -24.60 -10.00 6.86
N SER A 382 -24.75 -11.32 6.64
CA SER A 382 -25.76 -12.14 7.32
C SER A 382 -25.53 -12.25 8.83
N ALA A 383 -24.25 -12.14 9.27
CA ALA A 383 -23.88 -12.07 10.68
C ALA A 383 -24.04 -10.68 11.30
N GLY A 384 -24.47 -9.66 10.54
CA GLY A 384 -24.65 -8.29 11.02
C GLY A 384 -23.37 -7.46 11.06
N ILE A 385 -22.31 -7.89 10.39
CA ILE A 385 -21.07 -7.14 10.18
C ILE A 385 -21.32 -5.99 9.20
N ASP A 386 -20.84 -4.80 9.50
CA ASP A 386 -21.06 -3.58 8.74
C ASP A 386 -19.96 -3.27 7.72
N GLY A 387 -18.81 -3.90 7.86
CA GLY A 387 -17.70 -3.71 6.95
C GLY A 387 -16.47 -4.51 7.33
N VAL A 388 -15.40 -4.34 6.54
CA VAL A 388 -14.18 -5.11 6.67
C VAL A 388 -12.94 -4.22 6.72
N LYS A 389 -11.91 -4.65 7.47
CA LYS A 389 -10.53 -4.22 7.34
C LYS A 389 -9.83 -5.25 6.45
N VAL A 390 -9.44 -4.84 5.26
CA VAL A 390 -8.68 -5.70 4.34
C VAL A 390 -7.20 -5.41 4.52
N ASP A 391 -6.43 -6.44 4.81
CA ASP A 391 -4.99 -6.39 5.04
C ASP A 391 -4.23 -7.24 4.01
N VAL A 392 -2.90 -7.20 4.05
CA VAL A 392 -2.00 -7.98 3.17
C VAL A 392 -2.17 -7.64 1.67
N GLN A 393 -2.44 -6.37 1.34
CA GLN A 393 -2.64 -5.91 -0.04
C GLN A 393 -1.37 -5.97 -0.89
N ASN A 394 -0.18 -6.04 -0.26
CA ASN A 394 1.11 -6.16 -0.94
C ASN A 394 1.20 -7.37 -1.88
N ILE A 395 0.40 -8.42 -1.66
CA ILE A 395 0.38 -9.60 -2.54
C ILE A 395 -0.12 -9.30 -3.95
N LEU A 396 -0.88 -8.21 -4.17
CA LEU A 396 -1.31 -7.81 -5.51
C LEU A 396 -0.12 -7.55 -6.43
N GLU A 397 0.95 -6.98 -5.90
CA GLU A 397 2.16 -6.69 -6.67
C GLU A 397 2.95 -7.95 -7.01
N THR A 398 3.03 -8.91 -6.08
CA THR A 398 3.89 -10.08 -6.21
C THR A 398 3.19 -11.30 -6.80
N LEU A 399 1.87 -11.38 -6.74
CA LEU A 399 1.08 -12.54 -7.14
C LEU A 399 -0.12 -12.21 -8.02
N GLY A 400 -0.41 -10.92 -8.28
CA GLY A 400 -1.51 -10.47 -9.12
C GLY A 400 -1.14 -10.31 -10.61
N ALA A 401 0.10 -10.57 -10.98
CA ALA A 401 0.61 -10.39 -12.32
C ALA A 401 -0.16 -11.22 -13.36
N GLY A 402 -0.48 -10.63 -14.49
CA GLY A 402 -1.20 -11.28 -15.59
C GLY A 402 -2.72 -11.41 -15.39
N HIS A 403 -3.30 -10.78 -14.35
CA HIS A 403 -4.73 -10.89 -14.03
C HIS A 403 -5.39 -9.55 -13.75
#